data_d203dbf9a84de26606552c69be6286a7
#
_entry.id   d203dbf9a84de26606552c69be6286a7
#
_cell.length_a   1.000
_cell.length_b   1.000
_cell.length_c   1.000
_cell.angle_alpha   90.00
_cell.angle_beta   90.00
_cell.angle_gamma   90.00
#
_symmetry.space_group_name_H-M   'P 1'
#
loop_
_entity.id
_entity.type
_entity.pdbx_description
1 polymer ?
#
loop_
_entity_poly.entity_id
_entity_poly.type
_entity_poly.pdbx_seq_one_letter_code
_entity_poly.pdbx_strand_id
1 'polypeptide(L)'
;MTISESSAKPSRKFLSTCMLGIGALLAGVSPSWAQVSLGAASQFSVLGGTNVTCTGGSVVVGDIGVSSGSFTNTGCTVGGGSPSGTNAAATQAQTDLLTAYSSLQSTTCTQTIVTPASTGNVPPLGPLAPGVYCFPAGATFTATTLTLNGPSNGVWIFIVGAALTGTNFSVVMAGNGQPCNVFWSVGDAATMTTSSFKGNIVAGNTTDGSITLTGGSVAGRALASVALTLTGTTVAGCAALTGGC
;
A
#
# COMPACT_ATOMS: atom_id res chain seq x y z
N MET A 1 -36.79 70.42 -36.06
CA MET A 1 -36.22 69.53 -37.02
C MET A 1 -34.71 69.76 -36.97
N THR A 2 -34.00 69.12 -36.07
CA THR A 2 -32.60 69.35 -35.83
C THR A 2 -31.93 67.97 -35.71
N ILE A 3 -31.07 67.69 -36.65
CA ILE A 3 -30.29 66.48 -36.77
C ILE A 3 -29.07 66.60 -35.89
N SER A 4 -28.85 65.64 -34.97
CA SER A 4 -27.65 65.62 -34.14
C SER A 4 -26.68 64.63 -34.76
N GLU A 5 -25.49 65.10 -35.20
CA GLU A 5 -24.40 64.27 -35.66
C GLU A 5 -23.65 63.64 -34.44
N SER A 6 -23.51 62.36 -34.46
CA SER A 6 -22.69 61.62 -33.51
C SER A 6 -21.28 61.43 -34.05
N SER A 7 -20.33 62.08 -33.42
CA SER A 7 -18.89 62.02 -33.73
C SER A 7 -18.28 60.71 -33.18
N ALA A 8 -17.84 59.82 -34.06
CA ALA A 8 -17.12 58.62 -33.72
C ALA A 8 -15.61 58.92 -33.54
N LYS A 9 -15.10 58.55 -32.35
CA LYS A 9 -13.70 58.70 -31.95
C LYS A 9 -12.89 57.46 -32.40
N PRO A 10 -11.73 57.58 -33.05
CA PRO A 10 -10.99 56.41 -33.50
C PRO A 10 -10.24 55.77 -32.35
N SER A 11 -10.42 54.46 -32.21
CA SER A 11 -9.71 53.58 -31.29
C SER A 11 -8.26 53.37 -31.76
N ARG A 12 -7.29 53.75 -30.92
CA ARG A 12 -5.88 53.44 -31.11
C ARG A 12 -5.62 51.99 -30.78
N LYS A 13 -5.27 51.18 -31.80
CA LYS A 13 -4.74 49.82 -31.62
C LYS A 13 -3.32 49.92 -31.05
N PHE A 14 -3.15 49.53 -29.80
CA PHE A 14 -1.85 49.22 -29.23
C PHE A 14 -1.38 47.86 -29.79
N LEU A 15 -0.38 47.88 -30.66
CA LEU A 15 0.40 46.68 -30.96
C LEU A 15 1.26 46.37 -29.74
N SER A 16 0.86 45.32 -29.00
CA SER A 16 1.70 44.73 -27.96
C SER A 16 2.66 43.76 -28.65
N THR A 17 3.92 44.15 -28.75
CA THR A 17 5.00 43.28 -29.21
C THR A 17 5.28 42.23 -28.13
N CYS A 18 4.81 41.03 -28.37
CA CYS A 18 5.08 39.87 -27.51
C CYS A 18 6.52 39.41 -27.77
N MET A 19 7.48 39.80 -26.90
CA MET A 19 8.81 39.20 -26.88
C MET A 19 8.68 37.75 -26.51
N LEU A 20 8.95 36.83 -27.47
CA LEU A 20 9.18 35.43 -27.18
C LEU A 20 10.47 35.26 -26.36
N GLY A 21 10.32 35.23 -25.05
CA GLY A 21 11.35 34.69 -24.17
C GLY A 21 11.39 33.16 -24.32
N ILE A 22 12.44 32.65 -24.96
CA ILE A 22 12.75 31.22 -24.96
C ILE A 22 13.24 30.88 -23.55
N GLY A 23 12.30 30.68 -22.61
CA GLY A 23 12.59 30.04 -21.34
C GLY A 23 12.74 28.56 -21.61
N ALA A 24 13.97 28.02 -21.53
CA ALA A 24 14.19 26.60 -21.49
C ALA A 24 13.47 26.05 -20.26
N LEU A 25 12.28 25.43 -20.47
CA LEU A 25 11.67 24.58 -19.46
C LEU A 25 12.60 23.37 -19.29
N LEU A 26 13.43 23.42 -18.26
CA LEU A 26 13.96 22.21 -17.65
C LEU A 26 12.75 21.47 -17.04
N ALA A 27 12.08 20.67 -17.86
CA ALA A 27 11.14 19.68 -17.37
C ALA A 27 11.95 18.72 -16.50
N GLY A 28 11.92 18.96 -15.19
CA GLY A 28 12.41 18.01 -14.21
C GLY A 28 11.66 16.69 -14.46
N VAL A 29 12.36 15.68 -14.95
CA VAL A 29 11.83 14.33 -15.06
C VAL A 29 11.67 13.86 -13.62
N SER A 30 10.50 14.15 -13.05
CA SER A 30 10.11 13.49 -11.79
C SER A 30 10.07 11.99 -12.09
N PRO A 31 10.78 11.14 -11.33
CA PRO A 31 10.63 9.71 -11.49
C PRO A 31 9.15 9.40 -11.28
N SER A 32 8.45 9.01 -12.36
CA SER A 32 7.11 8.48 -12.24
C SER A 32 7.28 7.09 -11.64
N TRP A 33 7.16 7.00 -10.32
CA TRP A 33 7.03 5.72 -9.65
C TRP A 33 5.79 5.05 -10.25
N ALA A 34 5.98 3.92 -10.91
CA ALA A 34 4.87 3.16 -11.46
C ALA A 34 3.89 2.90 -10.32
N GLN A 35 2.67 3.42 -10.47
CA GLN A 35 1.65 3.25 -9.44
C GLN A 35 1.35 1.76 -9.34
N VAL A 36 1.61 1.17 -8.17
CA VAL A 36 1.27 -0.23 -7.90
C VAL A 36 -0.25 -0.37 -7.93
N SER A 37 -0.75 -1.13 -8.89
CA SER A 37 -2.17 -1.43 -8.99
C SER A 37 -2.48 -2.75 -8.32
N LEU A 38 -3.37 -2.73 -7.33
CA LEU A 38 -3.90 -3.92 -6.69
C LEU A 38 -5.22 -4.40 -7.35
N GLY A 39 -5.70 -3.71 -8.40
CA GLY A 39 -6.96 -4.03 -9.04
C GLY A 39 -8.12 -4.16 -8.05
N ALA A 40 -8.97 -5.17 -8.20
CA ALA A 40 -10.08 -5.45 -7.30
C ALA A 40 -9.63 -5.80 -5.87
N ALA A 41 -8.39 -6.27 -5.65
CA ALA A 41 -7.86 -6.51 -4.31
C ALA A 41 -7.77 -5.22 -3.47
N SER A 42 -7.72 -4.06 -4.12
CA SER A 42 -7.71 -2.76 -3.44
C SER A 42 -9.00 -2.46 -2.66
N GLN A 43 -10.09 -3.13 -2.93
CA GLN A 43 -11.37 -2.95 -2.24
C GLN A 43 -11.39 -3.64 -0.87
N PHE A 44 -10.53 -4.62 -0.65
CA PHE A 44 -10.49 -5.39 0.59
C PHE A 44 -9.43 -4.86 1.56
N SER A 45 -9.79 -4.78 2.83
CA SER A 45 -8.84 -4.57 3.93
C SER A 45 -8.14 -5.86 4.31
N VAL A 46 -8.86 -6.97 4.18
CA VAL A 46 -8.39 -8.33 4.45
C VAL A 46 -8.86 -9.23 3.31
N LEU A 47 -7.94 -9.94 2.67
CA LEU A 47 -8.25 -10.90 1.61
C LEU A 47 -7.49 -12.21 1.85
N GLY A 48 -8.21 -13.33 1.88
CA GLY A 48 -7.63 -14.66 1.95
C GLY A 48 -7.97 -15.49 0.70
N GLY A 49 -7.01 -16.27 0.24
CA GLY A 49 -7.23 -17.20 -0.87
C GLY A 49 -8.09 -18.39 -0.48
N THR A 50 -7.70 -19.09 0.56
CA THR A 50 -8.38 -20.32 1.03
C THR A 50 -9.25 -20.08 2.25
N ASN A 51 -8.76 -19.42 3.27
CA ASN A 51 -9.49 -19.18 4.51
C ASN A 51 -9.12 -17.81 5.11
N VAL A 52 -10.08 -17.21 5.81
CA VAL A 52 -9.83 -16.12 6.74
C VAL A 52 -10.38 -16.50 8.10
N THR A 53 -9.51 -16.52 9.11
CA THR A 53 -9.88 -16.76 10.50
C THR A 53 -9.69 -15.49 11.31
N CYS A 54 -10.74 -15.04 11.96
CA CYS A 54 -10.74 -13.80 12.75
C CYS A 54 -11.21 -14.11 14.18
N THR A 55 -10.32 -13.87 15.15
CA THR A 55 -10.53 -14.26 16.56
C THR A 55 -10.01 -13.16 17.51
N GLY A 56 -10.20 -13.38 18.80
CA GLY A 56 -9.53 -12.61 19.86
C GLY A 56 -9.92 -11.14 19.95
N GLY A 57 -11.13 -10.76 19.51
CA GLY A 57 -11.57 -9.37 19.51
C GLY A 57 -10.91 -8.51 18.44
N SER A 58 -10.42 -9.11 17.36
CA SER A 58 -9.86 -8.35 16.22
C SER A 58 -10.88 -7.38 15.62
N VAL A 59 -10.39 -6.28 15.09
CA VAL A 59 -11.22 -5.23 14.45
C VAL A 59 -10.74 -5.05 13.01
N VAL A 60 -11.65 -5.21 12.04
CA VAL A 60 -11.37 -4.91 10.64
C VAL A 60 -12.24 -3.75 10.19
N VAL A 61 -11.61 -2.63 9.82
CA VAL A 61 -12.29 -1.48 9.23
C VAL A 61 -12.20 -1.61 7.72
N GLY A 62 -13.33 -1.93 7.08
CA GLY A 62 -13.43 -2.22 5.65
C GLY A 62 -13.79 -3.69 5.39
N ASP A 63 -13.72 -4.09 4.14
CA ASP A 63 -14.23 -5.38 3.67
C ASP A 63 -13.25 -6.53 3.90
N ILE A 64 -13.82 -7.72 4.18
CA ILE A 64 -13.10 -8.99 4.19
C ILE A 64 -13.53 -9.80 2.97
N GLY A 65 -12.56 -10.38 2.26
CA GLY A 65 -12.79 -11.30 1.13
C GLY A 65 -12.18 -12.66 1.37
N VAL A 66 -12.86 -13.71 0.90
CA VAL A 66 -12.32 -15.08 0.82
C VAL A 66 -12.67 -15.64 -0.56
N SER A 67 -11.66 -16.10 -1.33
CA SER A 67 -11.91 -16.50 -2.71
C SER A 67 -12.37 -17.96 -2.86
N SER A 68 -11.89 -18.90 -2.05
CA SER A 68 -12.17 -20.34 -2.28
C SER A 68 -12.52 -21.16 -1.06
N GLY A 69 -12.54 -20.62 0.13
CA GLY A 69 -12.78 -21.40 1.34
C GLY A 69 -13.80 -20.77 2.27
N SER A 70 -13.46 -20.61 3.53
CA SER A 70 -14.39 -20.12 4.54
C SER A 70 -13.88 -18.90 5.30
N PHE A 71 -14.82 -18.09 5.73
CA PHE A 71 -14.58 -17.05 6.74
C PHE A 71 -15.07 -17.55 8.10
N THR A 72 -14.15 -17.66 9.04
CA THR A 72 -14.46 -18.02 10.42
C THR A 72 -14.32 -16.77 11.29
N ASN A 73 -15.41 -16.35 11.92
CA ASN A 73 -15.43 -15.21 12.84
C ASN A 73 -15.78 -15.71 14.25
N THR A 74 -14.85 -15.53 15.18
CA THR A 74 -15.05 -15.83 16.59
C THR A 74 -14.72 -14.59 17.43
N GLY A 75 -15.70 -13.68 17.50
CA GLY A 75 -15.61 -12.47 18.33
C GLY A 75 -14.89 -11.28 17.69
N CYS A 76 -14.82 -11.20 16.35
CA CYS A 76 -14.29 -10.02 15.65
C CYS A 76 -15.37 -9.03 15.27
N THR A 77 -15.00 -7.74 15.26
CA THR A 77 -15.81 -6.66 14.70
C THR A 77 -15.36 -6.37 13.28
N VAL A 78 -16.28 -6.43 12.32
CA VAL A 78 -16.03 -6.10 10.92
C VAL A 78 -16.88 -4.88 10.54
N GLY A 79 -16.22 -3.78 10.20
CA GLY A 79 -16.86 -2.51 9.87
C GLY A 79 -17.28 -2.35 8.41
N GLY A 80 -16.93 -3.32 7.54
CA GLY A 80 -17.34 -3.38 6.14
C GLY A 80 -18.19 -4.59 5.83
N GLY A 81 -18.27 -4.95 4.55
CA GLY A 81 -18.93 -6.19 4.12
C GLY A 81 -18.13 -7.40 4.58
N SER A 82 -18.79 -8.30 5.31
CA SER A 82 -18.22 -9.59 5.68
C SER A 82 -18.76 -10.64 4.72
N PRO A 83 -17.91 -11.40 4.01
CA PRO A 83 -18.42 -12.42 3.13
C PRO A 83 -19.06 -13.53 3.95
N SER A 84 -20.24 -13.96 3.56
CA SER A 84 -20.83 -15.21 4.05
C SER A 84 -20.38 -16.41 3.19
N GLY A 85 -19.11 -16.44 2.79
CA GLY A 85 -18.56 -17.45 1.89
C GLY A 85 -17.79 -16.87 0.70
N THR A 86 -17.44 -17.71 -0.26
CA THR A 86 -16.78 -17.30 -1.50
C THR A 86 -17.69 -16.46 -2.37
N ASN A 87 -17.18 -15.37 -2.92
CA ASN A 87 -17.92 -14.54 -3.87
C ASN A 87 -17.06 -14.15 -5.07
N ALA A 88 -17.71 -13.81 -6.20
CA ALA A 88 -17.04 -13.46 -7.45
C ALA A 88 -16.08 -12.27 -7.30
N ALA A 89 -16.41 -11.30 -6.44
CA ALA A 89 -15.55 -10.14 -6.20
C ALA A 89 -14.24 -10.54 -5.51
N ALA A 90 -14.29 -11.44 -4.51
CA ALA A 90 -13.09 -11.95 -3.85
C ALA A 90 -12.25 -12.85 -4.78
N THR A 91 -12.90 -13.60 -5.68
CA THR A 91 -12.21 -14.42 -6.69
C THR A 91 -11.46 -13.53 -7.70
N GLN A 92 -12.08 -12.46 -8.18
CA GLN A 92 -11.41 -11.49 -9.05
C GLN A 92 -10.28 -10.78 -8.30
N ALA A 93 -10.53 -10.38 -7.05
CA ALA A 93 -9.52 -9.74 -6.19
C ALA A 93 -8.29 -10.64 -5.99
N GLN A 94 -8.48 -11.96 -5.87
CA GLN A 94 -7.39 -12.91 -5.76
C GLN A 94 -6.57 -13.00 -7.06
N THR A 95 -7.22 -12.97 -8.22
CA THR A 95 -6.53 -12.93 -9.53
C THR A 95 -5.68 -11.66 -9.66
N ASP A 96 -6.25 -10.52 -9.27
CA ASP A 96 -5.56 -9.23 -9.33
C ASP A 96 -4.42 -9.14 -8.31
N LEU A 97 -4.58 -9.77 -7.12
CA LEU A 97 -3.52 -9.90 -6.12
C LEU A 97 -2.31 -10.64 -6.68
N LEU A 98 -2.50 -11.77 -7.36
CA LEU A 98 -1.41 -12.54 -7.96
C LEU A 98 -0.72 -11.76 -9.07
N THR A 99 -1.47 -11.01 -9.85
CA THR A 99 -0.93 -10.10 -10.89
C THR A 99 -0.09 -8.98 -10.25
N ALA A 100 -0.61 -8.35 -9.20
CA ALA A 100 0.11 -7.31 -8.46
C ALA A 100 1.39 -7.85 -7.80
N TYR A 101 1.32 -9.04 -7.20
CA TYR A 101 2.47 -9.71 -6.61
C TYR A 101 3.56 -9.95 -7.64
N SER A 102 3.23 -10.53 -8.79
CA SER A 102 4.18 -10.80 -9.87
C SER A 102 4.83 -9.50 -10.38
N SER A 103 4.06 -8.43 -10.52
CA SER A 103 4.53 -7.11 -10.91
C SER A 103 5.50 -6.52 -9.87
N LEU A 104 5.17 -6.63 -8.57
CA LEU A 104 6.01 -6.16 -7.49
C LEU A 104 7.33 -6.93 -7.45
N GLN A 105 7.31 -8.26 -7.57
CA GLN A 105 8.50 -9.11 -7.54
C GLN A 105 9.46 -8.84 -8.71
N SER A 106 8.95 -8.35 -9.83
CA SER A 106 9.76 -8.00 -11.02
C SER A 106 10.30 -6.57 -10.99
N THR A 107 9.98 -5.78 -9.96
CA THR A 107 10.42 -4.38 -9.89
C THR A 107 11.92 -4.29 -9.54
N THR A 108 12.62 -3.41 -10.25
CA THR A 108 14.06 -3.22 -10.03
C THR A 108 14.34 -2.57 -8.67
N CYS A 109 15.23 -3.17 -7.90
CA CYS A 109 15.63 -2.66 -6.60
C CYS A 109 16.38 -1.33 -6.71
N THR A 110 15.96 -0.35 -5.92
CA THR A 110 16.75 0.87 -5.67
C THR A 110 17.89 0.57 -4.70
N GLN A 111 17.62 -0.27 -3.70
CA GLN A 111 18.59 -0.69 -2.70
C GLN A 111 18.34 -2.15 -2.31
N THR A 112 19.41 -2.92 -2.23
CA THR A 112 19.37 -4.28 -1.69
C THR A 112 19.89 -4.28 -0.25
N ILE A 113 19.07 -4.85 0.66
CA ILE A 113 19.37 -4.99 2.08
C ILE A 113 19.66 -6.46 2.35
N VAL A 114 20.94 -6.75 2.64
CA VAL A 114 21.34 -8.13 2.93
C VAL A 114 21.07 -8.43 4.41
N THR A 115 20.29 -9.48 4.64
CA THR A 115 20.04 -10.02 5.97
C THR A 115 20.81 -11.34 6.15
N PRO A 116 21.27 -11.67 7.36
CA PRO A 116 21.88 -12.97 7.61
C PRO A 116 20.91 -14.10 7.29
N ALA A 117 21.32 -15.04 6.44
CA ALA A 117 20.46 -16.14 5.99
C ALA A 117 19.93 -17.03 7.14
N SER A 118 20.66 -17.10 8.26
CA SER A 118 20.30 -17.91 9.42
C SER A 118 19.21 -17.27 10.31
N THR A 119 19.08 -15.94 10.31
CA THR A 119 18.18 -15.22 11.20
C THR A 119 17.20 -14.30 10.47
N GLY A 120 17.55 -13.88 9.26
CA GLY A 120 16.79 -12.87 8.51
C GLY A 120 16.76 -11.49 9.16
N ASN A 121 17.52 -11.25 10.25
CA ASN A 121 17.46 -10.01 11.00
C ASN A 121 17.84 -8.81 10.16
N VAL A 122 16.96 -7.83 10.11
CA VAL A 122 17.21 -6.59 9.38
C VAL A 122 18.12 -5.69 10.25
N PRO A 123 19.25 -5.20 9.70
CA PRO A 123 20.09 -4.26 10.41
C PRO A 123 19.33 -2.95 10.68
N PRO A 124 19.76 -2.12 11.63
CA PRO A 124 19.18 -0.80 11.84
C PRO A 124 19.21 0.01 10.54
N LEU A 125 18.04 0.48 10.11
CA LEU A 125 17.87 1.30 8.92
C LEU A 125 17.58 2.74 9.37
N GLY A 126 18.24 3.70 8.73
CA GLY A 126 17.87 5.11 8.85
C GLY A 126 16.51 5.39 8.17
N PRO A 127 16.02 6.66 8.23
CA PRO A 127 14.82 7.02 7.51
C PRO A 127 14.95 6.73 6.02
N LEU A 128 14.00 5.96 5.47
CA LEU A 128 14.00 5.57 4.07
C LEU A 128 13.16 6.54 3.23
N ALA A 129 13.74 7.07 2.16
CA ALA A 129 13.04 7.82 1.13
C ALA A 129 12.15 6.88 0.28
N PRO A 130 11.18 7.41 -0.51
CA PRO A 130 10.47 6.60 -1.50
C PRO A 130 11.43 5.82 -2.41
N GLY A 131 11.13 4.53 -2.65
CA GLY A 131 12.04 3.66 -3.39
C GLY A 131 11.65 2.19 -3.32
N VAL A 132 12.48 1.35 -3.93
CA VAL A 132 12.33 -0.11 -3.95
C VAL A 132 13.46 -0.74 -3.15
N TYR A 133 13.11 -1.42 -2.06
CA TYR A 133 14.02 -2.03 -1.10
C TYR A 133 13.87 -3.54 -1.16
N CYS A 134 14.95 -4.24 -1.51
CA CYS A 134 14.90 -5.67 -1.70
C CYS A 134 15.68 -6.41 -0.59
N PHE A 135 15.04 -7.42 -0.04
CA PHE A 135 15.59 -8.40 0.88
C PHE A 135 15.65 -9.74 0.15
N PRO A 136 16.82 -10.18 -0.37
CA PRO A 136 16.93 -11.41 -1.15
C PRO A 136 16.53 -12.69 -0.39
N ALA A 137 16.62 -12.65 0.94
CA ALA A 137 16.15 -13.69 1.86
C ALA A 137 14.92 -13.19 2.63
N GLY A 138 14.63 -13.80 3.77
CA GLY A 138 13.60 -13.32 4.69
C GLY A 138 14.01 -12.01 5.36
N ALA A 139 13.02 -11.29 5.91
CA ALA A 139 13.23 -10.08 6.68
C ALA A 139 12.58 -10.22 8.06
N THR A 140 13.39 -10.12 9.11
CA THR A 140 12.96 -10.19 10.51
C THR A 140 13.22 -8.86 11.21
N PHE A 141 12.16 -8.26 11.72
CA PHE A 141 12.19 -7.02 12.50
C PHE A 141 11.78 -7.32 13.95
N THR A 142 12.67 -7.14 14.90
CA THR A 142 12.39 -7.40 16.32
C THR A 142 12.66 -6.15 17.15
N ALA A 143 11.65 -5.69 17.88
CA ALA A 143 11.72 -4.53 18.77
C ALA A 143 12.39 -3.30 18.10
N THR A 144 12.05 -3.04 16.84
CA THR A 144 12.69 -1.98 16.04
C THR A 144 11.65 -1.08 15.38
N THR A 145 12.08 0.11 14.97
CA THR A 145 11.26 1.08 14.26
C THR A 145 11.89 1.36 12.90
N LEU A 146 11.07 1.25 11.86
CA LEU A 146 11.39 1.66 10.51
C LEU A 146 10.68 2.98 10.19
N THR A 147 11.45 4.02 9.88
CA THR A 147 10.91 5.32 9.50
C THR A 147 10.91 5.47 7.99
N LEU A 148 9.73 5.78 7.42
CA LEU A 148 9.54 6.08 6.01
C LEU A 148 9.29 7.57 5.86
N ASN A 149 10.20 8.30 5.20
CA ASN A 149 10.16 9.76 5.11
C ASN A 149 10.02 10.21 3.67
N GLY A 150 8.96 10.92 3.34
CA GLY A 150 8.72 11.42 1.99
C GLY A 150 7.42 12.19 1.81
N PRO A 151 7.15 12.65 0.57
CA PRO A 151 5.93 13.38 0.24
C PRO A 151 4.70 12.47 0.22
N SER A 152 3.51 13.08 0.16
CA SER A 152 2.22 12.36 0.17
C SER A 152 2.03 11.40 -1.02
N ASN A 153 2.68 11.65 -2.14
CA ASN A 153 2.70 10.78 -3.32
C ASN A 153 3.91 9.83 -3.36
N GLY A 154 4.75 9.82 -2.32
CA GLY A 154 5.89 8.90 -2.21
C GLY A 154 5.41 7.45 -2.14
N VAL A 155 6.11 6.56 -2.85
CA VAL A 155 5.82 5.12 -2.87
C VAL A 155 7.03 4.36 -2.33
N TRP A 156 6.78 3.43 -1.42
CA TRP A 156 7.78 2.50 -0.88
C TRP A 156 7.38 1.08 -1.23
N ILE A 157 8.29 0.36 -1.86
CA ILE A 157 8.10 -1.05 -2.21
C ILE A 157 9.19 -1.85 -1.49
N PHE A 158 8.78 -2.82 -0.68
CA PHE A 158 9.65 -3.77 -0.02
C PHE A 158 9.44 -5.14 -0.66
N ILE A 159 10.47 -5.67 -1.29
CA ILE A 159 10.46 -7.00 -1.90
C ILE A 159 11.22 -7.93 -0.97
N VAL A 160 10.51 -8.86 -0.34
CA VAL A 160 11.06 -9.85 0.60
C VAL A 160 11.04 -11.20 -0.10
N GLY A 161 12.21 -11.78 -0.36
CA GLY A 161 12.36 -13.01 -1.14
C GLY A 161 11.87 -14.28 -0.44
N ALA A 162 11.68 -14.23 0.89
CA ALA A 162 11.14 -15.33 1.69
C ALA A 162 10.15 -14.76 2.74
N ALA A 163 10.17 -15.25 3.98
CA ALA A 163 9.23 -14.84 5.02
C ALA A 163 9.50 -13.42 5.55
N LEU A 164 8.43 -12.70 5.87
CA LEU A 164 8.46 -11.42 6.59
C LEU A 164 7.99 -11.64 8.03
N THR A 165 8.84 -11.34 9.02
CA THR A 165 8.50 -11.48 10.43
C THR A 165 8.68 -10.14 11.15
N GLY A 166 7.66 -9.72 11.89
CA GLY A 166 7.70 -8.54 12.76
C GLY A 166 7.25 -8.89 14.17
N THR A 167 8.10 -8.60 15.17
CA THR A 167 7.75 -8.75 16.58
C THR A 167 8.04 -7.45 17.31
N ASN A 168 7.02 -6.82 17.92
CA ASN A 168 7.15 -5.48 18.49
C ASN A 168 7.77 -4.48 17.49
N PHE A 169 7.42 -4.62 16.22
CA PHE A 169 7.93 -3.85 15.11
C PHE A 169 7.02 -2.66 14.81
N SER A 170 7.61 -1.50 14.61
CA SER A 170 6.86 -0.30 14.26
C SER A 170 7.31 0.27 12.91
N VAL A 171 6.36 0.55 12.03
CA VAL A 171 6.58 1.38 10.84
C VAL A 171 6.00 2.76 11.09
N VAL A 172 6.82 3.80 10.95
CA VAL A 172 6.42 5.19 11.18
C VAL A 172 6.52 5.97 9.87
N MET A 173 5.46 6.68 9.53
CA MET A 173 5.48 7.62 8.40
C MET A 173 5.97 8.98 8.89
N ALA A 174 6.98 9.53 8.22
CA ALA A 174 7.49 10.88 8.42
C ALA A 174 7.25 11.73 7.17
N GLY A 175 7.29 13.05 7.32
CA GLY A 175 6.86 13.95 6.26
C GLY A 175 5.34 13.82 6.04
N ASN A 176 4.93 13.76 4.79
CA ASN A 176 3.52 13.58 4.39
C ASN A 176 3.25 12.19 3.79
N GLY A 177 4.19 11.23 3.95
CA GLY A 177 4.05 9.88 3.41
C GLY A 177 2.76 9.20 3.85
N GLN A 178 2.16 8.41 2.95
CA GLN A 178 0.88 7.75 3.20
C GLN A 178 1.07 6.24 3.37
N PRO A 179 0.47 5.61 4.41
CA PRO A 179 0.56 4.16 4.61
C PRO A 179 0.10 3.35 3.40
N CYS A 180 -0.89 3.84 2.67
CA CYS A 180 -1.45 3.14 1.51
C CYS A 180 -0.54 3.12 0.27
N ASN A 181 0.52 3.92 0.28
CA ASN A 181 1.56 3.94 -0.74
C ASN A 181 2.77 3.07 -0.36
N VAL A 182 2.66 2.29 0.71
CA VAL A 182 3.69 1.33 1.13
C VAL A 182 3.23 -0.08 0.77
N PHE A 183 4.08 -0.83 0.09
CA PHE A 183 3.80 -2.19 -0.38
C PHE A 183 4.89 -3.14 0.08
N TRP A 184 4.49 -4.24 0.71
CA TRP A 184 5.35 -5.32 1.17
C TRP A 184 5.02 -6.57 0.37
N SER A 185 5.80 -6.83 -0.68
CA SER A 185 5.69 -8.06 -1.47
C SER A 185 6.49 -9.16 -0.80
N VAL A 186 5.82 -10.18 -0.33
CA VAL A 186 6.41 -11.23 0.53
C VAL A 186 6.41 -12.56 -0.20
N GLY A 187 7.61 -13.17 -0.32
CA GLY A 187 7.84 -14.40 -1.05
C GLY A 187 7.19 -15.63 -0.41
N ASP A 188 7.13 -15.66 0.92
CA ASP A 188 6.50 -16.74 1.69
C ASP A 188 5.43 -16.18 2.63
N ALA A 189 5.41 -16.61 3.88
CA ALA A 189 4.45 -16.15 4.88
C ALA A 189 4.86 -14.79 5.50
N ALA A 190 3.86 -14.01 5.88
CA ALA A 190 4.04 -12.81 6.70
C ALA A 190 3.47 -13.03 8.10
N THR A 191 4.28 -12.80 9.14
CA THR A 191 3.88 -12.95 10.54
C THR A 191 4.17 -11.66 11.30
N MET A 192 3.13 -11.02 11.84
CA MET A 192 3.25 -9.83 12.68
C MET A 192 2.71 -10.11 14.08
N THR A 193 3.53 -9.86 15.10
CA THR A 193 3.16 -10.03 16.50
C THR A 193 3.35 -8.70 17.23
N THR A 194 2.30 -8.20 17.86
CA THR A 194 2.29 -6.93 18.64
C THR A 194 2.94 -5.75 17.92
N SER A 195 2.78 -5.69 16.61
CA SER A 195 3.43 -4.71 15.73
C SER A 195 2.50 -3.58 15.32
N SER A 196 3.04 -2.36 15.17
CA SER A 196 2.35 -1.21 14.58
C SER A 196 2.77 -1.06 13.12
N PHE A 197 2.07 -1.73 12.24
CA PHE A 197 2.48 -1.88 10.84
C PHE A 197 1.80 -0.87 9.92
N LYS A 198 2.53 -0.40 8.91
CA LYS A 198 2.01 0.49 7.87
C LYS A 198 2.27 -0.11 6.51
N GLY A 199 1.24 -0.11 5.68
CA GLY A 199 1.33 -0.55 4.30
C GLY A 199 0.48 -1.77 3.97
N ASN A 200 0.52 -2.14 2.71
CA ASN A 200 -0.20 -3.27 2.16
C ASN A 200 0.73 -4.49 2.16
N ILE A 201 0.38 -5.53 2.89
CA ILE A 201 1.07 -6.82 2.86
C ILE A 201 0.48 -7.60 1.69
N VAL A 202 1.34 -7.97 0.73
CA VAL A 202 1.00 -8.72 -0.48
C VAL A 202 1.76 -10.04 -0.44
N ALA A 203 1.17 -11.07 0.15
CA ALA A 203 1.71 -12.42 0.23
C ALA A 203 1.10 -13.26 -0.89
N GLY A 204 1.70 -13.17 -2.09
CA GLY A 204 1.14 -13.72 -3.32
C GLY A 204 1.70 -15.08 -3.74
N ASN A 205 2.58 -15.71 -2.95
CA ASN A 205 3.03 -17.08 -3.20
C ASN A 205 1.85 -18.05 -3.02
N THR A 206 1.51 -18.81 -4.06
CA THR A 206 0.32 -19.67 -4.06
C THR A 206 0.43 -20.89 -3.16
N THR A 207 1.63 -21.21 -2.68
CA THR A 207 1.89 -22.31 -1.74
C THR A 207 2.00 -21.82 -0.30
N ASP A 208 2.77 -20.75 -0.08
CA ASP A 208 3.18 -20.31 1.25
C ASP A 208 2.70 -18.89 1.61
N GLY A 209 1.99 -18.21 0.71
CA GLY A 209 1.54 -16.83 0.86
C GLY A 209 0.44 -16.64 1.91
N SER A 210 0.71 -17.06 3.15
CA SER A 210 -0.18 -16.89 4.29
C SER A 210 0.18 -15.64 5.11
N ILE A 211 -0.82 -15.06 5.79
CA ILE A 211 -0.59 -13.93 6.70
C ILE A 211 -1.15 -14.28 8.08
N THR A 212 -0.33 -14.06 9.11
CA THR A 212 -0.73 -14.18 10.52
C THR A 212 -0.47 -12.88 11.26
N LEU A 213 -1.52 -12.29 11.80
CA LEU A 213 -1.46 -11.06 12.58
C LEU A 213 -1.96 -11.34 14.00
N THR A 214 -1.10 -11.11 15.00
CA THR A 214 -1.43 -11.35 16.41
C THR A 214 -1.15 -10.08 17.22
N GLY A 215 -2.18 -9.49 17.78
CA GLY A 215 -2.07 -8.19 18.48
C GLY A 215 -1.64 -7.06 17.55
N GLY A 216 -1.49 -5.87 18.09
CA GLY A 216 -1.03 -4.70 17.35
C GLY A 216 -2.02 -4.18 16.30
N SER A 217 -1.50 -3.53 15.26
CA SER A 217 -2.33 -2.90 14.23
C SER A 217 -1.66 -2.87 12.86
N VAL A 218 -2.48 -2.89 11.81
CA VAL A 218 -2.09 -2.65 10.42
C VAL A 218 -2.89 -1.47 9.88
N ALA A 219 -2.21 -0.38 9.52
CA ALA A 219 -2.79 0.69 8.71
C ALA A 219 -2.43 0.43 7.25
N GLY A 220 -3.33 -0.17 6.51
CA GLY A 220 -3.14 -0.71 5.17
C GLY A 220 -3.98 -1.96 4.96
N ARG A 221 -3.50 -2.88 4.16
CA ARG A 221 -4.21 -4.11 3.80
C ARG A 221 -3.41 -5.35 4.15
N ALA A 222 -4.10 -6.44 4.42
CA ALA A 222 -3.52 -7.78 4.52
C ALA A 222 -4.13 -8.67 3.41
N LEU A 223 -3.32 -8.98 2.40
CA LEU A 223 -3.75 -9.67 1.19
C LEU A 223 -2.93 -10.94 1.01
N ALA A 224 -3.54 -12.08 1.30
CA ALA A 224 -2.93 -13.41 1.28
C ALA A 224 -3.47 -14.25 0.13
N SER A 225 -2.57 -14.95 -0.57
CA SER A 225 -2.97 -15.93 -1.60
C SER A 225 -3.43 -17.27 -1.02
N VAL A 226 -3.05 -17.55 0.23
CA VAL A 226 -3.44 -18.76 0.95
C VAL A 226 -4.32 -18.38 2.13
N ALA A 227 -3.90 -18.61 3.35
CA ALA A 227 -4.70 -18.37 4.54
C ALA A 227 -4.36 -17.05 5.22
N LEU A 228 -5.34 -16.47 5.90
CA LEU A 228 -5.13 -15.27 6.70
C LEU A 228 -5.74 -15.46 8.10
N THR A 229 -4.94 -15.21 9.13
CA THR A 229 -5.36 -15.33 10.53
C THR A 229 -5.17 -14.00 11.26
N LEU A 230 -6.23 -13.56 11.92
CA LEU A 230 -6.27 -12.37 12.78
C LEU A 230 -6.58 -12.78 14.20
N THR A 231 -5.75 -12.38 15.17
CA THR A 231 -5.97 -12.62 16.60
C THR A 231 -5.69 -11.37 17.41
N GLY A 232 -6.72 -10.72 17.93
CA GLY A 232 -6.59 -9.53 18.76
C GLY A 232 -5.92 -8.33 18.05
N THR A 233 -6.00 -8.23 16.73
CA THR A 233 -5.37 -7.19 15.92
C THR A 233 -6.38 -6.23 15.30
N THR A 234 -5.95 -5.01 14.99
CA THR A 234 -6.75 -4.04 14.24
C THR A 234 -6.19 -3.88 12.83
N VAL A 235 -7.03 -4.07 11.82
CA VAL A 235 -6.68 -3.76 10.41
C VAL A 235 -7.56 -2.60 9.95
N ALA A 236 -6.93 -1.44 9.68
CA ALA A 236 -7.60 -0.28 9.10
C ALA A 236 -7.24 -0.19 7.63
N GLY A 237 -8.16 -0.59 6.76
CA GLY A 237 -7.96 -0.56 5.32
C GLY A 237 -7.78 0.86 4.76
N CYS A 238 -7.21 0.96 3.57
CA CYS A 238 -6.87 2.25 2.96
C CYS A 238 -8.08 3.16 2.70
N ALA A 239 -9.26 2.62 2.47
CA ALA A 239 -10.48 3.40 2.34
C ALA A 239 -10.83 4.14 3.65
N ALA A 240 -10.51 3.55 4.80
CA ALA A 240 -10.72 4.16 6.11
C ALA A 240 -9.67 5.25 6.42
N LEU A 241 -8.49 5.18 5.81
CA LEU A 241 -7.39 6.12 6.04
C LEU A 241 -7.48 7.38 5.16
N THR A 242 -8.27 7.36 4.09
CA THR A 242 -8.50 8.50 3.18
C THR A 242 -9.71 9.34 3.59
N GLY A 243 -10.42 8.99 4.64
CA GLY A 243 -11.62 9.66 5.16
C GLY A 243 -11.35 10.98 5.88
N GLY A 244 -10.69 11.90 5.20
CA GLY A 244 -10.42 13.25 5.66
C GLY A 244 -10.35 14.22 4.48
N CYS A 245 -11.49 14.44 3.83
CA CYS A 245 -11.73 15.62 3.00
C CYS A 245 -12.89 16.39 3.59
#